data_7b3379fbcf53365e0893203e76c49aa3
#
_entry.id   7b3379fbcf53365e0893203e76c49aa3
#
_cell.length_a   1.000
_cell.length_b   1.000
_cell.length_c   1.000
_cell.angle_alpha   90.00
_cell.angle_beta   90.00
_cell.angle_gamma   90.00
#
_symmetry.space_group_name_H-M   'P 1'
#
loop_
_entity.id
_entity.type
_entity.pdbx_description
1 polymer ?
#
loop_
_entity_poly.entity_id
_entity_poly.type
_entity_poly.pdbx_seq_one_letter_code
_entity_poly.pdbx_strand_id
1 'polypeptide(L)'
;VEAVYDQFMAEMQKNGCYLVTGEDREKLKNHMWKLNAKGKVALNPDIIAKSAQVIADGAGISIPAGTDILLVEGMEPILGDKFHDEKISPVLTVYKAKDFMDAYRILVELTTLVGRGHSCGIHTYKHEYIEFLGEHMKSSRITVRQSMSAGNGGHPFNRMPSTATLGCGTWG
;
A
#
# COMPACT_ATOMS: atom_id res chain seq x y z
N VAL A 1 11.97 -2.42 6.04
CA VAL A 1 13.26 -1.87 6.50
C VAL A 1 14.37 -2.30 5.55
N GLU A 2 15.43 -1.50 5.52
CA GLU A 2 16.53 -1.64 4.55
C GLU A 2 17.17 -3.04 4.52
N ALA A 3 17.36 -3.62 5.70
CA ALA A 3 17.99 -4.95 5.85
C ALA A 3 17.29 -6.10 5.08
N VAL A 4 16.03 -5.95 4.73
CA VAL A 4 15.25 -6.96 4.00
C VAL A 4 14.63 -6.42 2.71
N TYR A 5 14.89 -5.16 2.36
CA TYR A 5 14.21 -4.47 1.27
C TYR A 5 14.45 -5.14 -0.09
N ASP A 6 15.71 -5.39 -0.42
CA ASP A 6 16.06 -5.94 -1.73
C ASP A 6 15.54 -7.37 -1.89
N GLN A 7 15.62 -8.18 -0.83
CA GLN A 7 15.04 -9.52 -0.81
C GLN A 7 13.52 -9.47 -0.95
N PHE A 8 12.87 -8.55 -0.24
CA PHE A 8 11.42 -8.35 -0.35
C PHE A 8 11.01 -7.97 -1.78
N MET A 9 11.70 -7.02 -2.40
CA MET A 9 11.40 -6.59 -3.77
C MET A 9 11.60 -7.72 -4.77
N ALA A 10 12.66 -8.52 -4.62
CA ALA A 10 12.91 -9.69 -5.47
C ALA A 10 11.80 -10.75 -5.34
N GLU A 11 11.37 -11.05 -4.11
CA GLU A 11 10.28 -12.00 -3.88
C GLU A 11 8.93 -11.47 -4.38
N MET A 12 8.65 -10.18 -4.26
CA MET A 12 7.44 -9.58 -4.83
C MET A 12 7.41 -9.75 -6.36
N GLN A 13 8.51 -9.45 -7.04
CA GLN A 13 8.60 -9.59 -8.51
C GLN A 13 8.46 -11.05 -8.94
N LYS A 14 9.10 -11.98 -8.24
CA LYS A 14 8.98 -13.41 -8.50
C LYS A 14 7.53 -13.93 -8.34
N ASN A 15 6.75 -13.28 -7.50
CA ASN A 15 5.36 -13.63 -7.21
C ASN A 15 4.33 -12.72 -7.93
N GLY A 16 4.62 -12.33 -9.16
CA GLY A 16 3.67 -11.67 -10.04
C GLY A 16 3.58 -10.14 -9.90
N CYS A 17 4.53 -9.52 -9.22
CA CYS A 17 4.57 -8.06 -9.17
C CYS A 17 5.54 -7.50 -10.21
N TYR A 18 5.20 -6.38 -10.83
CA TYR A 18 6.03 -5.65 -11.77
C TYR A 18 6.43 -4.28 -11.21
N LEU A 19 7.72 -4.01 -11.11
CA LEU A 19 8.22 -2.72 -10.64
C LEU A 19 8.21 -1.69 -11.76
N VAL A 20 7.38 -0.67 -11.61
CA VAL A 20 7.24 0.45 -12.54
C VAL A 20 8.21 1.56 -12.16
N THR A 21 9.13 1.90 -13.05
CA THR A 21 10.21 2.87 -12.80
C THR A 21 10.31 3.91 -13.92
N GLY A 22 11.12 4.93 -13.71
CA GLY A 22 11.48 5.92 -14.74
C GLY A 22 10.28 6.62 -15.36
N GLU A 23 10.26 6.72 -16.68
CA GLU A 23 9.18 7.36 -17.42
C GLU A 23 7.82 6.66 -17.25
N ASP A 24 7.84 5.35 -17.11
CA ASP A 24 6.60 4.57 -16.94
C ASP A 24 5.91 4.87 -15.60
N ARG A 25 6.67 5.22 -14.55
CA ARG A 25 6.11 5.70 -13.29
C ARG A 25 5.34 7.02 -13.48
N GLU A 26 5.86 7.94 -14.29
CA GLU A 26 5.16 9.19 -14.59
C GLU A 26 3.92 8.97 -15.47
N LYS A 27 4.01 8.08 -16.48
CA LYS A 27 2.84 7.68 -17.28
C LYS A 27 1.75 7.08 -16.38
N LEU A 28 2.13 6.16 -15.48
CA LEU A 28 1.21 5.56 -14.52
C LEU A 28 0.56 6.63 -13.64
N LYS A 29 1.34 7.53 -13.05
CA LYS A 29 0.83 8.64 -12.23
C LYS A 29 -0.20 9.48 -12.99
N ASN A 30 0.13 9.90 -14.20
CA ASN A 30 -0.74 10.74 -15.03
C ASN A 30 -2.02 10.00 -15.48
N HIS A 31 -1.96 8.68 -15.63
CA HIS A 31 -3.14 7.87 -15.91
C HIS A 31 -4.02 7.67 -14.68
N MET A 32 -3.41 7.46 -13.51
CA MET A 32 -4.12 7.19 -12.26
C MET A 32 -4.80 8.42 -11.66
N TRP A 33 -4.23 9.60 -11.81
CA TRP A 33 -4.82 10.83 -11.26
C TRP A 33 -5.07 11.84 -12.36
N LYS A 34 -6.33 12.27 -12.47
CA LYS A 34 -6.79 13.20 -13.51
C LYS A 34 -7.53 14.37 -12.88
N LEU A 35 -7.61 15.46 -13.61
CA LEU A 35 -8.50 16.59 -13.24
C LEU A 35 -9.95 16.13 -13.38
N ASN A 36 -10.71 16.25 -12.30
CA ASN A 36 -12.15 16.03 -12.34
C ASN A 36 -12.91 17.28 -12.89
N ALA A 37 -14.22 17.17 -13.04
CA ALA A 37 -15.07 18.26 -13.54
C ALA A 37 -15.00 19.56 -12.71
N LYS A 38 -14.48 19.49 -11.47
CA LYS A 38 -14.28 20.65 -10.58
C LYS A 38 -12.85 21.19 -10.63
N GLY A 39 -12.02 20.72 -11.58
CA GLY A 39 -10.62 21.13 -11.72
C GLY A 39 -9.69 20.63 -10.61
N LYS A 40 -10.12 19.66 -9.81
CA LYS A 40 -9.30 19.05 -8.76
C LYS A 40 -8.70 17.72 -9.24
N VAL A 41 -7.44 17.48 -8.89
CA VAL A 41 -6.79 16.18 -9.13
C VAL A 41 -7.47 15.11 -8.25
N ALA A 42 -8.00 14.08 -8.88
CA ALA A 42 -8.69 12.98 -8.24
C ALA A 42 -8.28 11.65 -8.88
N LEU A 43 -8.50 10.55 -8.17
CA LEU A 43 -8.29 9.21 -8.71
C LEU A 43 -9.17 9.01 -9.95
N ASN A 44 -8.56 8.48 -11.02
CA ASN A 44 -9.27 8.16 -12.24
C ASN A 44 -10.26 6.99 -11.99
N PRO A 45 -11.57 7.18 -12.18
CA PRO A 45 -12.54 6.12 -11.93
C PRO A 45 -12.34 4.89 -12.83
N ASP A 46 -11.70 5.05 -13.99
CA ASP A 46 -11.50 3.97 -14.96
C ASP A 46 -10.51 2.89 -14.48
N ILE A 47 -9.73 3.16 -13.43
CA ILE A 47 -8.78 2.19 -12.87
C ILE A 47 -9.33 1.43 -11.65
N ILE A 48 -10.44 1.89 -11.08
CA ILE A 48 -11.00 1.31 -9.85
C ILE A 48 -11.39 -0.14 -10.10
N ALA A 49 -10.87 -1.06 -9.27
CA ALA A 49 -11.11 -2.50 -9.34
C ALA A 49 -10.73 -3.14 -10.71
N LYS A 50 -9.83 -2.51 -11.46
CA LYS A 50 -9.28 -3.09 -12.70
C LYS A 50 -8.02 -3.89 -12.41
N SER A 51 -7.69 -4.82 -13.32
CA SER A 51 -6.44 -5.58 -13.25
C SER A 51 -5.21 -4.70 -13.53
N ALA A 52 -4.05 -5.16 -13.09
CA ALA A 52 -2.77 -4.50 -13.37
C ALA A 52 -2.55 -4.30 -14.88
N GLN A 53 -2.93 -5.29 -15.70
CA GLN A 53 -2.82 -5.20 -17.16
C GLN A 53 -3.66 -4.05 -17.74
N VAL A 54 -4.93 -3.94 -17.35
CA VAL A 54 -5.82 -2.87 -17.82
C VAL A 54 -5.29 -1.49 -17.46
N ILE A 55 -4.74 -1.35 -16.25
CA ILE A 55 -4.17 -0.09 -15.78
C ILE A 55 -2.89 0.25 -16.56
N ALA A 56 -2.03 -0.73 -16.78
CA ALA A 56 -0.80 -0.56 -17.54
C ALA A 56 -1.08 -0.18 -19.00
N ASP A 57 -2.00 -0.88 -19.66
CA ASP A 57 -2.41 -0.60 -21.04
C ASP A 57 -2.97 0.83 -21.16
N GLY A 58 -3.84 1.21 -20.23
CA GLY A 58 -4.39 2.57 -20.18
C GLY A 58 -3.34 3.67 -19.94
N ALA A 59 -2.25 3.33 -19.26
CA ALA A 59 -1.11 4.22 -19.05
C ALA A 59 -0.08 4.18 -20.21
N GLY A 60 -0.25 3.28 -21.19
CA GLY A 60 0.73 3.07 -22.26
C GLY A 60 2.03 2.42 -21.78
N ILE A 61 1.92 1.49 -20.83
CA ILE A 61 3.05 0.77 -20.23
C ILE A 61 2.97 -0.70 -20.63
N SER A 62 4.05 -1.25 -21.14
CA SER A 62 4.16 -2.68 -21.42
C SER A 62 4.64 -3.43 -20.17
N ILE A 63 3.87 -4.43 -19.75
CA ILE A 63 4.19 -5.28 -18.61
C ILE A 63 4.17 -6.76 -19.00
N PRO A 64 4.88 -7.65 -18.29
CA PRO A 64 4.80 -9.09 -18.53
C PRO A 64 3.37 -9.63 -18.35
N ALA A 65 3.00 -10.59 -19.21
CA ALA A 65 1.73 -11.29 -19.07
C ALA A 65 1.66 -12.03 -17.71
N GLY A 66 0.50 -11.96 -17.06
CA GLY A 66 0.32 -12.56 -15.72
C GLY A 66 0.80 -11.68 -14.58
N THR A 67 1.09 -10.40 -14.83
CA THR A 67 1.34 -9.45 -13.75
C THR A 67 0.06 -9.18 -12.95
N ASP A 68 0.12 -9.44 -11.65
CA ASP A 68 -1.00 -9.24 -10.74
C ASP A 68 -0.99 -7.86 -10.08
N ILE A 69 0.19 -7.31 -9.77
CA ILE A 69 0.38 -6.06 -9.03
C ILE A 69 1.45 -5.20 -9.69
N LEU A 70 1.17 -3.91 -9.83
CA LEU A 70 2.15 -2.89 -10.16
C LEU A 70 2.78 -2.34 -8.89
N LEU A 71 4.10 -2.44 -8.75
CA LEU A 71 4.85 -1.84 -7.66
C LEU A 71 5.40 -0.48 -8.08
N VAL A 72 5.36 0.48 -7.17
CA VAL A 72 6.06 1.76 -7.31
C VAL A 72 6.87 2.04 -6.05
N GLU A 73 8.07 2.57 -6.19
CA GLU A 73 8.81 3.07 -5.04
C GLU A 73 8.25 4.41 -4.61
N GLY A 74 7.92 4.50 -3.32
CA GLY A 74 7.47 5.73 -2.69
C GLY A 74 8.63 6.73 -2.55
N MET A 75 8.33 8.01 -2.73
CA MET A 75 9.32 9.09 -2.67
C MET A 75 9.09 9.96 -1.43
N GLU A 76 10.15 10.54 -0.92
CA GLU A 76 10.08 11.57 0.11
C GLU A 76 10.36 12.97 -0.49
N PRO A 77 9.70 14.02 0.00
CA PRO A 77 8.68 14.01 1.06
C PRO A 77 7.39 13.30 0.58
N ILE A 78 6.77 12.51 1.46
CA ILE A 78 5.60 11.67 1.14
C ILE A 78 4.46 12.51 0.56
N LEU A 79 4.19 13.66 1.13
CA LEU A 79 3.13 14.58 0.67
C LEU A 79 3.31 15.04 -0.78
N GLY A 80 4.54 15.08 -1.27
CA GLY A 80 4.87 15.44 -2.66
C GLY A 80 4.66 14.32 -3.67
N ASP A 81 4.54 13.08 -3.21
CA ASP A 81 4.37 11.91 -4.06
C ASP A 81 2.93 11.42 -4.07
N LYS A 82 2.23 11.61 -5.19
CA LYS A 82 0.81 11.24 -5.32
C LYS A 82 0.54 9.76 -5.06
N PHE A 83 1.53 8.89 -5.17
CA PHE A 83 1.40 7.48 -4.88
C PHE A 83 1.20 7.14 -3.38
N HIS A 84 1.21 8.13 -2.48
CA HIS A 84 0.78 7.95 -1.09
C HIS A 84 -0.74 7.76 -0.95
N ASP A 85 -1.52 8.28 -1.89
CA ASP A 85 -2.99 8.21 -1.85
C ASP A 85 -3.51 6.76 -1.97
N GLU A 86 -4.72 6.55 -1.50
CA GLU A 86 -5.47 5.32 -1.73
C GLU A 86 -5.75 5.15 -3.23
N LYS A 87 -5.55 3.95 -3.75
CA LYS A 87 -5.58 3.70 -5.20
C LYS A 87 -6.75 2.81 -5.64
N ILE A 88 -7.38 2.11 -4.73
CA ILE A 88 -8.52 1.17 -4.97
C ILE A 88 -8.25 0.27 -6.19
N SER A 89 -7.02 -0.16 -6.35
CA SER A 89 -6.50 -0.87 -7.51
C SER A 89 -5.24 -1.68 -7.14
N PRO A 90 -4.81 -2.66 -7.96
CA PRO A 90 -3.60 -3.44 -7.69
C PRO A 90 -2.30 -2.65 -7.99
N VAL A 91 -2.20 -1.45 -7.46
CA VAL A 91 -0.98 -0.62 -7.49
C VAL A 91 -0.51 -0.41 -6.06
N LEU A 92 0.65 -0.93 -5.73
CA LEU A 92 1.22 -0.92 -4.38
C LEU A 92 2.44 0.00 -4.33
N THR A 93 2.47 0.90 -3.34
CA THR A 93 3.63 1.74 -3.08
C THR A 93 4.50 1.13 -2.00
N VAL A 94 5.80 1.04 -2.25
CA VAL A 94 6.78 0.47 -1.32
C VAL A 94 7.77 1.53 -0.91
N TYR A 95 7.91 1.78 0.38
CA TYR A 95 8.87 2.72 0.94
C TYR A 95 10.07 1.96 1.53
N LYS A 96 11.27 2.45 1.27
CA LYS A 96 12.49 1.93 1.89
C LYS A 96 12.73 2.70 3.18
N ALA A 97 12.64 2.01 4.32
CA ALA A 97 12.90 2.58 5.63
C ALA A 97 14.25 2.11 6.16
N LYS A 98 14.98 2.96 6.84
CA LYS A 98 16.28 2.64 7.48
C LYS A 98 16.16 1.50 8.48
N ASP A 99 15.24 1.66 9.42
CA ASP A 99 15.02 0.77 10.56
C ASP A 99 13.54 0.75 10.96
N PHE A 100 13.22 0.14 12.08
CA PHE A 100 11.85 0.05 12.57
C PHE A 100 11.25 1.42 12.91
N MET A 101 12.01 2.31 13.54
CA MET A 101 11.48 3.62 13.93
C MET A 101 11.25 4.52 12.72
N ASP A 102 12.08 4.43 11.71
CA ASP A 102 11.85 5.13 10.45
C ASP A 102 10.65 4.56 9.68
N ALA A 103 10.47 3.24 9.69
CA ALA A 103 9.27 2.61 9.13
C ALA A 103 7.99 3.06 9.87
N TYR A 104 8.06 3.18 11.20
CA TYR A 104 6.97 3.71 12.01
C TYR A 104 6.66 5.18 11.67
N ARG A 105 7.68 6.04 11.53
CA ARG A 105 7.54 7.43 11.10
C ARG A 105 6.79 7.52 9.76
N ILE A 106 7.24 6.76 8.76
CA ILE A 106 6.60 6.69 7.43
C ILE A 106 5.14 6.24 7.56
N LEU A 107 4.88 5.19 8.34
CA LEU A 107 3.54 4.67 8.56
C LEU A 107 2.61 5.70 9.21
N VAL A 108 3.08 6.43 10.21
CA VAL A 108 2.31 7.50 10.87
C VAL A 108 2.02 8.64 9.90
N GLU A 109 2.99 9.06 9.09
CA GLU A 109 2.80 10.09 8.08
C GLU A 109 1.76 9.67 7.05
N LEU A 110 1.90 8.48 6.46
CA LEU A 110 0.94 7.92 5.50
C LEU A 110 -0.47 7.85 6.08
N THR A 111 -0.62 7.30 7.27
CA THR A 111 -1.95 7.15 7.89
C THR A 111 -2.55 8.47 8.36
N THR A 112 -1.74 9.48 8.59
CA THR A 112 -2.23 10.84 8.89
C THR A 112 -2.77 11.52 7.63
N LEU A 113 -2.17 11.26 6.47
CA LEU A 113 -2.62 11.78 5.19
C LEU A 113 -3.86 11.05 4.68
N VAL A 114 -3.83 9.71 4.73
CA VAL A 114 -4.92 8.85 4.24
C VAL A 114 -5.08 7.61 5.13
N GLY A 115 -6.30 7.30 5.52
CA GLY A 115 -6.63 6.05 6.18
C GLY A 115 -6.33 5.97 7.68
N ARG A 116 -6.30 7.10 8.38
CA ARG A 116 -6.15 7.12 9.83
C ARG A 116 -7.23 6.25 10.50
N GLY A 117 -6.81 5.38 11.42
CA GLY A 117 -7.73 4.46 12.10
C GLY A 117 -7.99 3.16 11.33
N HIS A 118 -7.52 3.02 10.10
CA HIS A 118 -7.61 1.78 9.33
C HIS A 118 -6.76 0.65 9.93
N SER A 119 -6.43 -0.34 9.14
CA SER A 119 -5.64 -1.50 9.54
C SER A 119 -4.17 -1.32 9.17
N CYS A 120 -3.27 -1.84 9.97
CA CYS A 120 -1.87 -2.00 9.61
C CYS A 120 -1.39 -3.43 9.91
N GLY A 121 -0.20 -3.79 9.45
CA GLY A 121 0.38 -5.11 9.66
C GLY A 121 1.86 -5.04 9.95
N ILE A 122 2.35 -6.03 10.67
CA ILE A 122 3.77 -6.19 10.96
C ILE A 122 4.21 -7.65 10.78
N HIS A 123 5.31 -7.84 10.08
CA HIS A 123 5.97 -9.13 9.89
C HIS A 123 7.31 -9.12 10.62
N THR A 124 7.31 -9.52 11.88
CA THR A 124 8.50 -9.60 12.74
C THR A 124 8.32 -10.66 13.80
N TYR A 125 9.44 -11.17 14.35
CA TYR A 125 9.47 -12.00 15.55
C TYR A 125 9.94 -11.22 16.79
N LYS A 126 10.27 -9.92 16.64
CA LYS A 126 10.64 -9.06 17.77
C LYS A 126 9.39 -8.57 18.48
N HIS A 127 9.16 -9.08 19.69
CA HIS A 127 7.97 -8.74 20.49
C HIS A 127 7.92 -7.25 20.82
N GLU A 128 9.05 -6.65 21.12
CA GLU A 128 9.15 -5.22 21.41
C GLU A 128 8.61 -4.32 20.30
N TYR A 129 8.73 -4.72 19.02
CA TYR A 129 8.18 -3.98 17.89
C TYR A 129 6.67 -4.16 17.76
N ILE A 130 6.17 -5.35 18.10
CA ILE A 130 4.73 -5.65 18.08
C ILE A 130 4.02 -4.84 19.18
N GLU A 131 4.56 -4.87 20.39
CA GLU A 131 4.05 -4.12 21.55
C GLU A 131 4.09 -2.62 21.28
N PHE A 132 5.23 -2.10 20.83
CA PHE A 132 5.37 -0.70 20.47
C PHE A 132 4.30 -0.26 19.45
N LEU A 133 4.09 -1.04 18.42
CA LEU A 133 3.09 -0.73 17.40
C LEU A 133 1.67 -0.77 17.99
N GLY A 134 1.38 -1.75 18.86
CA GLY A 134 0.10 -1.87 19.57
C GLY A 134 -0.23 -0.68 20.46
N GLU A 135 0.78 -0.10 21.11
CA GLU A 135 0.62 1.03 22.02
C GLU A 135 0.52 2.39 21.31
N HIS A 136 1.24 2.54 20.19
CA HIS A 136 1.45 3.86 19.60
C HIS A 136 0.71 4.08 18.27
N MET A 137 0.31 3.00 17.58
CA MET A 137 -0.33 3.13 16.28
C MET A 137 -1.83 3.39 16.42
N LYS A 138 -2.30 4.48 15.83
CA LYS A 138 -3.73 4.80 15.75
C LYS A 138 -4.40 3.99 14.63
N SER A 139 -4.58 2.70 14.89
CA SER A 139 -5.15 1.75 13.95
C SER A 139 -6.18 0.86 14.66
N SER A 140 -7.31 0.63 14.03
CA SER A 140 -8.38 -0.21 14.59
C SER A 140 -8.02 -1.69 14.63
N ARG A 141 -7.03 -2.10 13.82
CA ARG A 141 -6.57 -3.48 13.73
C ARG A 141 -5.09 -3.52 13.37
N ILE A 142 -4.36 -4.37 14.08
CA ILE A 142 -2.96 -4.66 13.78
C ILE A 142 -2.84 -6.16 13.51
N THR A 143 -2.42 -6.55 12.31
CA THR A 143 -2.17 -7.95 11.96
C THR A 143 -0.71 -8.29 12.13
N VAL A 144 -0.43 -9.43 12.76
CA VAL A 144 0.95 -9.87 13.03
C VAL A 144 1.23 -11.15 12.26
N ARG A 145 2.23 -11.12 11.38
CA ARG A 145 2.70 -12.26 10.58
C ARG A 145 1.61 -12.96 9.77
N GLN A 146 0.65 -12.21 9.26
CA GLN A 146 -0.39 -12.72 8.37
C GLN A 146 -0.75 -11.69 7.31
N SER A 147 -1.37 -12.12 6.22
CA SER A 147 -1.82 -11.18 5.19
C SER A 147 -2.95 -10.29 5.72
N MET A 148 -2.99 -9.06 5.24
CA MET A 148 -4.05 -8.11 5.61
C MET A 148 -5.43 -8.59 5.19
N SER A 149 -5.55 -9.25 4.03
CA SER A 149 -6.81 -9.82 3.54
C SER A 149 -7.33 -10.90 4.48
N ALA A 150 -6.49 -11.83 4.93
CA ALA A 150 -6.87 -12.84 5.91
C ALA A 150 -7.20 -12.23 7.27
N GLY A 151 -6.39 -11.25 7.72
CA GLY A 151 -6.61 -10.56 9.00
C GLY A 151 -7.93 -9.78 9.03
N ASN A 152 -8.29 -9.11 7.95
CA ASN A 152 -9.50 -8.30 7.86
C ASN A 152 -10.75 -9.12 7.49
N GLY A 153 -10.61 -10.14 6.67
CA GLY A 153 -11.70 -10.98 6.21
C GLY A 153 -12.23 -11.98 7.26
N GLY A 154 -11.53 -12.16 8.39
CA GLY A 154 -11.82 -13.21 9.35
C GLY A 154 -11.50 -14.58 8.76
N HIS A 155 -10.32 -15.10 9.06
CA HIS A 155 -9.89 -16.39 8.53
C HIS A 155 -10.04 -17.48 9.60
N PRO A 156 -10.45 -18.72 9.25
CA PRO A 156 -10.61 -19.82 10.20
C PRO A 156 -9.35 -20.08 11.05
N PHE A 157 -8.18 -19.82 10.50
CA PHE A 157 -6.91 -20.07 11.19
C PHE A 157 -6.53 -19.02 12.23
N ASN A 158 -6.97 -17.78 12.09
CA ASN A 158 -6.63 -16.71 13.04
C ASN A 158 -7.72 -16.43 14.06
N ARG A 159 -8.89 -17.05 13.88
CA ARG A 159 -10.08 -16.88 14.74
C ARG A 159 -10.51 -15.41 14.94
N MET A 160 -10.07 -14.53 14.07
CA MET A 160 -10.50 -13.13 14.10
C MET A 160 -11.91 -13.02 13.54
N PRO A 161 -12.79 -12.21 14.13
CA PRO A 161 -14.09 -11.97 13.56
C PRO A 161 -13.97 -11.28 12.21
N SER A 162 -14.78 -11.70 11.25
CA SER A 162 -14.93 -11.00 9.99
C SER A 162 -15.50 -9.61 10.26
N THR A 163 -14.90 -8.58 9.68
CA THR A 163 -15.46 -7.23 9.72
C THR A 163 -15.60 -6.69 8.30
N ALA A 164 -16.80 -6.25 7.98
CA ALA A 164 -17.09 -5.54 6.73
C ALA A 164 -16.96 -4.02 6.91
N THR A 165 -16.29 -3.57 7.97
CA THR A 165 -16.12 -2.14 8.25
C THR A 165 -15.11 -1.55 7.28
N LEU A 166 -15.58 -0.66 6.43
CA LEU A 166 -14.74 0.16 5.55
C LEU A 166 -14.32 1.48 6.21
N GLY A 167 -14.75 1.70 7.45
CA GLY A 167 -14.47 2.92 8.20
C GLY A 167 -13.14 2.87 8.93
N CYS A 168 -12.69 4.05 9.32
CA CYS A 168 -11.43 4.25 10.04
C CYS A 168 -11.55 4.01 11.55
N GLY A 169 -12.68 3.49 12.03
CA GLY A 169 -12.90 3.19 13.44
C GLY A 169 -12.83 4.43 14.33
N THR A 170 -12.38 4.23 15.56
CA THR A 170 -12.30 5.29 16.58
C THR A 170 -11.33 6.42 16.23
N TRP A 171 -10.36 6.19 15.37
CA TRP A 171 -9.29 7.12 15.06
C TRP A 171 -9.51 7.92 13.79
N GLY A 172 -10.50 7.57 12.99
CA GLY A 172 -10.82 8.20 11.70
C GLY A 172 -11.78 9.36 11.77
#